data_d96c608e86b96f2cd704843d587ee670
#
_entry.id   d96c608e86b96f2cd704843d587ee670
#
_cell.length_a   1.000
_cell.length_b   1.000
_cell.length_c   1.000
_cell.angle_alpha   90.00
_cell.angle_beta   90.00
_cell.angle_gamma   90.00
#
_symmetry.space_group_name_H-M   'P 1'
#
loop_
_entity.id
_entity.type
_entity.pdbx_description
1 polymer ?
#
loop_
_entity_poly.entity_id
_entity_poly.type
_entity_poly.pdbx_seq_one_letter_code
_entity_poly.pdbx_strand_id
1 'polypeptide(L)'
;TPKTFTHKLRALDMPDHKFKLISKDNAQAYIIWKDIAKTANPKKTKQRVDSEVIIAWRGTEPGEYKDVMADLKFRKKTSKFGGNVHRGFKGYVDKIYDEVEKEVLKIIDKKWCNIYVTGHSLGGASAVLCTNRLEEKFHVRACYTYGAPRPGGWKYATSIKSNIYRVRNNNDLVTKVPPAIFGYKHVGKLCYIDRKGVLRTGRVSTAVLFKNWIWGQLER
;
A
#
# COMPACT_ATOMS: atom_id res chain seq x y z
N THR A 1 10.48 13.62 12.38
CA THR A 1 10.62 15.02 11.95
C THR A 1 10.94 15.10 10.45
N PRO A 2 10.69 16.23 9.75
CA PRO A 2 11.07 16.41 8.34
C PRO A 2 12.55 16.14 8.07
N LYS A 3 13.45 16.59 8.95
CA LYS A 3 14.89 16.33 8.85
C LYS A 3 15.24 14.83 8.84
N THR A 4 14.59 14.06 9.71
CA THR A 4 14.76 12.60 9.79
C THR A 4 14.28 11.91 8.51
N PHE A 5 13.19 12.41 7.91
CA PHE A 5 12.67 11.82 6.67
C PHE A 5 13.55 12.13 5.46
N THR A 6 14.09 13.34 5.35
CA THR A 6 15.08 13.69 4.33
C THR A 6 16.32 12.78 4.41
N HIS A 7 16.80 12.48 5.62
CA HIS A 7 17.91 11.54 5.81
C HIS A 7 17.55 10.13 5.31
N LYS A 8 16.33 9.67 5.59
CA LYS A 8 15.83 8.37 5.10
C LYS A 8 15.74 8.30 3.58
N LEU A 9 15.28 9.38 2.92
CA LEU A 9 15.25 9.44 1.46
C LEU A 9 16.65 9.35 0.85
N ARG A 10 17.65 10.01 1.44
CA ARG A 10 19.06 9.89 1.01
C ARG A 10 19.57 8.45 1.15
N ALA A 11 19.25 7.79 2.27
CA ALA A 11 19.62 6.39 2.50
C ALA A 11 18.96 5.41 1.52
N LEU A 12 17.83 5.80 0.90
CA LEU A 12 17.14 5.04 -0.14
C LEU A 12 17.57 5.45 -1.56
N ASP A 13 18.65 6.17 -1.71
CA ASP A 13 19.15 6.70 -2.99
C ASP A 13 18.13 7.60 -3.71
N MET A 14 17.37 8.37 -2.93
CA MET A 14 16.33 9.30 -3.38
C MET A 14 16.63 10.75 -2.93
N PRO A 15 17.84 11.28 -3.12
CA PRO A 15 18.26 12.57 -2.53
C PRO A 15 17.50 13.77 -3.11
N ASP A 16 17.06 13.68 -4.37
CA ASP A 16 16.41 14.78 -5.10
C ASP A 16 14.88 14.75 -4.98
N HIS A 17 14.34 13.82 -4.20
CA HIS A 17 12.90 13.73 -4.03
C HIS A 17 12.41 14.75 -3.01
N LYS A 18 11.33 15.43 -3.37
CA LYS A 18 10.53 16.23 -2.46
C LYS A 18 9.52 15.35 -1.75
N PHE A 19 9.05 15.79 -0.61
CA PHE A 19 7.98 15.08 0.09
C PHE A 19 7.07 16.03 0.84
N LYS A 20 5.85 15.57 1.07
CA LYS A 20 4.88 16.20 1.96
C LYS A 20 4.25 15.15 2.87
N LEU A 21 4.17 15.46 4.15
CA LEU A 21 3.40 14.68 5.12
C LEU A 21 1.97 15.22 5.16
N ILE A 22 1.01 14.36 4.94
CA ILE A 22 -0.41 14.61 5.22
C ILE A 22 -0.75 13.85 6.50
N SER A 23 -1.29 14.56 7.49
CA SER A 23 -1.56 13.97 8.81
C SER A 23 -2.79 14.59 9.43
N LYS A 24 -3.69 13.74 9.95
CA LYS A 24 -4.85 14.14 10.76
C LYS A 24 -5.14 13.04 11.77
N ASP A 25 -5.18 13.40 13.04
CA ASP A 25 -5.26 12.45 14.14
C ASP A 25 -4.13 11.39 14.02
N ASN A 26 -4.52 10.10 14.02
CA ASN A 26 -3.59 8.97 13.84
C ASN A 26 -3.37 8.57 12.37
N ALA A 27 -4.07 9.18 11.40
CA ALA A 27 -3.91 8.87 9.99
C ALA A 27 -2.78 9.69 9.37
N GLN A 28 -1.85 9.03 8.68
CA GLN A 28 -0.70 9.68 8.07
C GLN A 28 -0.34 9.04 6.74
N ALA A 29 0.03 9.87 5.77
CA ALA A 29 0.62 9.46 4.52
C ALA A 29 1.71 10.45 4.08
N TYR A 30 2.79 9.93 3.51
CA TYR A 30 3.80 10.72 2.82
C TYR A 30 3.51 10.70 1.32
N ILE A 31 3.54 11.86 0.71
CA ILE A 31 3.56 12.01 -0.75
C ILE A 31 4.98 12.39 -1.11
N ILE A 32 5.62 11.59 -1.95
CA ILE A 32 7.02 11.74 -2.35
C ILE A 32 7.03 11.88 -3.86
N TRP A 33 7.75 12.87 -4.39
CA TRP A 33 7.84 13.06 -5.83
C TRP A 33 9.19 13.64 -6.22
N LYS A 34 9.53 13.46 -7.48
CA LYS A 34 10.67 14.11 -8.09
C LYS A 34 10.19 15.08 -9.15
N ASP A 35 10.63 16.34 -9.07
CA ASP A 35 10.40 17.26 -10.17
C ASP A 35 11.33 16.86 -11.32
N ILE A 36 10.73 16.41 -12.39
CA ILE A 36 11.51 16.16 -13.60
C ILE A 36 11.88 17.51 -14.16
N ALA A 37 13.19 17.78 -14.20
CA ALA A 37 13.75 19.00 -14.74
C ALA A 37 13.17 19.24 -16.14
N LYS A 38 12.78 20.50 -16.44
CA LYS A 38 12.33 20.97 -17.76
C LYS A 38 13.40 20.80 -18.87
N THR A 39 14.50 20.15 -18.57
CA THR A 39 15.70 20.01 -19.41
C THR A 39 15.66 18.85 -20.41
N ALA A 40 14.70 17.97 -20.35
CA ALA A 40 14.53 16.97 -21.41
C ALA A 40 13.92 17.67 -22.64
N ASN A 41 14.74 17.98 -23.62
CA ASN A 41 14.27 18.49 -24.91
C ASN A 41 13.37 17.43 -25.56
N PRO A 42 12.03 17.65 -25.64
CA PRO A 42 11.08 16.62 -26.10
C PRO A 42 11.29 16.23 -27.57
N LYS A 43 12.13 16.97 -28.30
CA LYS A 43 12.48 16.68 -29.69
C LYS A 43 13.67 15.73 -29.86
N LYS A 44 14.46 15.48 -28.78
CA LYS A 44 15.66 14.64 -28.86
C LYS A 44 15.55 13.27 -28.19
N THR A 45 14.58 13.06 -27.32
CA THR A 45 14.37 11.77 -26.66
C THR A 45 12.97 11.27 -26.93
N LYS A 46 12.86 10.13 -27.64
CA LYS A 46 11.62 9.35 -27.76
C LYS A 46 11.16 8.77 -26.40
N GLN A 47 11.93 8.93 -25.34
CA GLN A 47 11.57 8.53 -23.98
C GLN A 47 10.76 9.66 -23.33
N ARG A 48 9.46 9.40 -23.12
CA ARG A 48 8.63 10.16 -22.20
C ARG A 48 9.25 10.06 -20.82
N VAL A 49 9.75 11.18 -20.30
CA VAL A 49 10.21 11.24 -18.91
C VAL A 49 8.94 11.41 -18.05
N ASP A 50 8.47 10.31 -17.51
CA ASP A 50 7.26 10.29 -16.69
C ASP A 50 7.60 10.79 -15.28
N SER A 51 6.84 11.74 -14.78
CA SER A 51 6.88 12.13 -13.37
C SER A 51 6.43 10.95 -12.52
N GLU A 52 7.07 10.76 -11.37
CA GLU A 52 6.70 9.71 -10.43
C GLU A 52 6.22 10.33 -9.11
N VAL A 53 5.09 9.83 -8.63
CA VAL A 53 4.56 10.16 -7.31
C VAL A 53 4.39 8.88 -6.52
N ILE A 54 4.98 8.82 -5.33
CA ILE A 54 4.85 7.71 -4.41
C ILE A 54 4.00 8.17 -3.22
N ILE A 55 2.92 7.46 -2.91
CA ILE A 55 2.08 7.72 -1.75
C ILE A 55 2.29 6.60 -0.75
N ALA A 56 2.97 6.88 0.35
CA ALA A 56 3.32 5.91 1.38
C ALA A 56 2.43 6.10 2.63
N TRP A 57 1.53 5.16 2.86
CA TRP A 57 0.64 5.16 4.03
C TRP A 57 1.36 4.58 5.25
N ARG A 58 1.30 5.31 6.37
CA ARG A 58 1.85 4.84 7.62
C ARG A 58 1.00 3.72 8.21
N GLY A 59 1.67 2.70 8.73
CA GLY A 59 1.07 1.67 9.56
C GLY A 59 1.08 2.06 11.04
N THR A 60 0.63 1.13 11.89
CA THR A 60 0.71 1.26 13.35
C THR A 60 2.15 1.06 13.82
N GLU A 61 2.53 1.73 14.91
CA GLU A 61 3.85 1.52 15.53
C GLU A 61 4.00 0.07 16.03
N PRO A 62 5.22 -0.49 15.98
CA PRO A 62 5.45 -1.89 16.38
C PRO A 62 4.99 -2.23 17.79
N GLY A 63 5.06 -1.30 18.73
CA GLY A 63 4.62 -1.48 20.12
C GLY A 63 3.12 -1.56 20.30
N GLU A 64 2.36 -0.83 19.47
CA GLU A 64 0.89 -0.77 19.52
C GLU A 64 0.21 -1.84 18.64
N TYR A 65 1.03 -2.55 17.88
CA TYR A 65 0.58 -3.46 16.84
C TYR A 65 -0.31 -4.60 17.37
N LYS A 66 0.08 -5.22 18.50
CA LYS A 66 -0.67 -6.33 19.10
C LYS A 66 -2.04 -5.86 19.57
N ASP A 67 -2.11 -4.68 20.17
CA ASP A 67 -3.35 -4.10 20.70
C ASP A 67 -4.31 -3.73 19.57
N VAL A 68 -3.79 -3.08 18.53
CA VAL A 68 -4.58 -2.74 17.34
C VAL A 68 -5.12 -4.00 16.65
N MET A 69 -4.34 -5.08 16.60
CA MET A 69 -4.77 -6.34 16.00
C MET A 69 -5.78 -7.09 16.87
N ALA A 70 -5.64 -7.03 18.21
CA ALA A 70 -6.60 -7.60 19.15
C ALA A 70 -7.94 -6.86 19.13
N ASP A 71 -7.90 -5.52 19.01
CA ASP A 71 -9.08 -4.67 18.95
C ASP A 71 -9.72 -4.57 17.56
N LEU A 72 -9.17 -5.27 16.58
CA LEU A 72 -9.64 -5.19 15.20
C LEU A 72 -11.04 -5.82 15.09
N LYS A 73 -12.06 -4.98 15.31
CA LYS A 73 -13.46 -5.36 15.12
C LYS A 73 -13.72 -5.59 13.63
N PHE A 74 -14.06 -6.83 13.24
CA PHE A 74 -14.25 -7.21 11.84
C PHE A 74 -15.56 -6.67 11.24
N ARG A 75 -15.83 -5.38 11.50
CA ARG A 75 -17.02 -4.70 10.98
C ARG A 75 -16.77 -4.23 9.55
N LYS A 76 -17.73 -4.47 8.70
CA LYS A 76 -17.71 -4.05 7.29
C LYS A 76 -18.51 -2.76 7.10
N LYS A 77 -18.12 -2.00 6.09
CA LYS A 77 -18.87 -0.86 5.57
C LYS A 77 -18.88 -0.94 4.04
N THR A 78 -20.01 -0.58 3.43
CA THR A 78 -20.15 -0.57 1.97
C THR A 78 -19.15 0.41 1.36
N SER A 79 -18.50 -0.04 0.29
CA SER A 79 -17.66 0.80 -0.55
C SER A 79 -18.46 1.36 -1.72
N LYS A 80 -18.23 2.61 -2.09
CA LYS A 80 -18.83 3.21 -3.30
C LYS A 80 -18.37 2.52 -4.60
N PHE A 81 -17.26 1.76 -4.53
CA PHE A 81 -16.68 1.01 -5.65
C PHE A 81 -17.21 -0.42 -5.77
N GLY A 82 -18.22 -0.77 -4.99
CA GLY A 82 -18.79 -2.10 -4.92
C GLY A 82 -18.24 -2.93 -3.76
N GLY A 83 -19.11 -3.80 -3.22
CA GLY A 83 -18.78 -4.66 -2.10
C GLY A 83 -18.54 -3.94 -0.78
N ASN A 84 -17.92 -4.65 0.14
CA ASN A 84 -17.68 -4.18 1.51
C ASN A 84 -16.19 -4.12 1.83
N VAL A 85 -15.80 -3.10 2.58
CA VAL A 85 -14.44 -2.91 3.11
C VAL A 85 -14.46 -2.94 4.64
N HIS A 86 -13.31 -3.15 5.24
CA HIS A 86 -13.15 -3.05 6.68
C HIS A 86 -13.42 -1.60 7.15
N ARG A 87 -14.34 -1.44 8.11
CA ARG A 87 -14.78 -0.11 8.58
C ARG A 87 -13.62 0.74 9.12
N GLY A 88 -12.73 0.13 9.90
CA GLY A 88 -11.59 0.83 10.50
C GLY A 88 -10.60 1.33 9.45
N PHE A 89 -10.24 0.49 8.47
CA PHE A 89 -9.33 0.91 7.38
C PHE A 89 -9.94 2.02 6.53
N LYS A 90 -11.25 1.91 6.24
CA LYS A 90 -11.97 2.97 5.53
C LYS A 90 -11.94 4.28 6.32
N GLY A 91 -12.26 4.24 7.63
CA GLY A 91 -12.24 5.43 8.47
C GLY A 91 -10.85 6.06 8.59
N TYR A 92 -9.79 5.24 8.62
CA TYR A 92 -8.41 5.73 8.62
C TYR A 92 -8.08 6.49 7.32
N VAL A 93 -8.45 5.94 6.17
CA VAL A 93 -8.23 6.58 4.86
C VAL A 93 -9.11 7.82 4.71
N ASP A 94 -10.39 7.75 5.11
CA ASP A 94 -11.35 8.88 5.00
C ASP A 94 -10.87 10.15 5.69
N LYS A 95 -10.03 10.03 6.73
CA LYS A 95 -9.54 11.20 7.48
C LYS A 95 -8.67 12.15 6.65
N ILE A 96 -7.90 11.63 5.72
CA ILE A 96 -6.88 12.41 4.99
C ILE A 96 -6.93 12.23 3.48
N TYR A 97 -7.83 11.40 2.94
CA TYR A 97 -7.84 11.09 1.50
C TYR A 97 -8.01 12.34 0.62
N ASP A 98 -8.94 13.23 0.98
CA ASP A 98 -9.21 14.43 0.18
C ASP A 98 -8.00 15.36 0.10
N GLU A 99 -7.23 15.44 1.20
CA GLU A 99 -5.97 16.20 1.22
C GLU A 99 -4.88 15.52 0.39
N VAL A 100 -4.81 14.19 0.44
CA VAL A 100 -3.90 13.40 -0.41
C VAL A 100 -4.23 13.61 -1.88
N GLU A 101 -5.50 13.49 -2.27
CA GLU A 101 -5.94 13.70 -3.65
C GLU A 101 -5.64 15.12 -4.13
N LYS A 102 -5.96 16.13 -3.30
CA LYS A 102 -5.67 17.54 -3.61
C LYS A 102 -4.19 17.80 -3.83
N GLU A 103 -3.33 17.19 -3.03
CA GLU A 103 -1.88 17.37 -3.18
C GLU A 103 -1.35 16.65 -4.43
N VAL A 104 -1.82 15.45 -4.71
CA VAL A 104 -1.52 14.73 -5.95
C VAL A 104 -1.90 15.55 -7.17
N LEU A 105 -3.09 16.16 -7.18
CA LEU A 105 -3.55 17.04 -8.26
C LEU A 105 -2.59 18.22 -8.50
N LYS A 106 -2.04 18.82 -7.44
CA LYS A 106 -1.08 19.93 -7.58
C LYS A 106 0.25 19.48 -8.20
N ILE A 107 0.69 18.25 -7.86
CA ILE A 107 1.97 17.72 -8.32
C ILE A 107 1.88 17.30 -9.80
N ILE A 108 0.75 16.69 -10.18
CA ILE A 108 0.57 16.10 -11.53
C ILE A 108 0.40 17.17 -12.61
N ASP A 109 -0.04 18.37 -12.31
CA ASP A 109 -0.26 19.52 -13.22
C ASP A 109 -0.14 19.20 -14.73
N LYS A 110 -1.19 18.58 -15.30
CA LYS A 110 -1.34 18.23 -16.72
C LYS A 110 -0.25 17.33 -17.35
N LYS A 111 0.59 16.67 -16.54
CA LYS A 111 1.64 15.77 -17.02
C LYS A 111 1.22 14.31 -16.82
N TRP A 112 1.69 13.45 -17.70
CA TRP A 112 1.60 12.02 -17.48
C TRP A 112 2.46 11.66 -16.26
N CYS A 113 1.82 11.09 -15.25
CA CYS A 113 2.47 10.75 -14.00
C CYS A 113 2.17 9.31 -13.65
N ASN A 114 3.20 8.57 -13.27
CA ASN A 114 3.04 7.25 -12.68
C ASN A 114 2.85 7.40 -11.18
N ILE A 115 1.68 7.01 -10.68
CA ILE A 115 1.40 6.99 -9.26
C ILE A 115 1.68 5.58 -8.74
N TYR A 116 2.51 5.51 -7.70
CA TYR A 116 2.74 4.31 -6.90
C TYR A 116 2.17 4.52 -5.52
N VAL A 117 1.50 3.51 -4.99
CA VAL A 117 0.97 3.55 -3.63
C VAL A 117 1.59 2.44 -2.82
N THR A 118 1.95 2.70 -1.58
CA THR A 118 2.59 1.69 -0.73
C THR A 118 2.20 1.83 0.73
N GLY A 119 2.42 0.78 1.51
CA GLY A 119 2.25 0.77 2.95
C GLY A 119 2.51 -0.57 3.59
N HIS A 120 2.84 -0.54 4.87
CA HIS A 120 3.06 -1.71 5.71
C HIS A 120 1.90 -1.88 6.70
N SER A 121 1.51 -3.12 7.01
CA SER A 121 0.48 -3.43 8.00
C SER A 121 -0.85 -2.68 7.73
N LEU A 122 -1.39 -1.93 8.69
CA LEU A 122 -2.54 -1.04 8.51
C LEU A 122 -2.37 -0.10 7.31
N GLY A 123 -1.16 0.47 7.14
CA GLY A 123 -0.83 1.31 5.99
C GLY A 123 -0.94 0.57 4.67
N GLY A 124 -0.65 -0.74 4.64
CA GLY A 124 -0.84 -1.57 3.46
C GLY A 124 -2.31 -1.75 3.06
N ALA A 125 -3.20 -1.99 4.03
CA ALA A 125 -4.64 -2.01 3.77
C ALA A 125 -5.15 -0.64 3.31
N SER A 126 -4.65 0.44 3.94
CA SER A 126 -4.97 1.83 3.56
C SER A 126 -4.48 2.16 2.15
N ALA A 127 -3.29 1.69 1.77
CA ALA A 127 -2.75 1.84 0.42
C ALA A 127 -3.67 1.21 -0.64
N VAL A 128 -4.22 0.02 -0.37
CA VAL A 128 -5.19 -0.63 -1.26
C VAL A 128 -6.46 0.20 -1.41
N LEU A 129 -7.01 0.74 -0.30
CA LEU A 129 -8.21 1.57 -0.33
C LEU A 129 -7.96 2.90 -1.06
N CYS A 130 -6.78 3.49 -0.84
CA CYS A 130 -6.35 4.70 -1.54
C CYS A 130 -6.21 4.45 -3.04
N THR A 131 -5.55 3.37 -3.44
CA THR A 131 -5.40 2.96 -4.84
C THR A 131 -6.74 2.87 -5.55
N ASN A 132 -7.71 2.18 -4.95
CA ASN A 132 -9.05 2.02 -5.54
C ASN A 132 -9.79 3.35 -5.75
N ARG A 133 -9.54 4.34 -4.90
CA ARG A 133 -10.11 5.69 -5.06
C ARG A 133 -9.38 6.50 -6.13
N LEU A 134 -8.05 6.43 -6.13
CA LEU A 134 -7.23 7.19 -7.06
C LEU A 134 -7.41 6.72 -8.50
N GLU A 135 -7.60 5.42 -8.74
CA GLU A 135 -7.73 4.87 -10.08
C GLU A 135 -8.99 5.33 -10.85
N GLU A 136 -9.92 6.03 -10.18
CA GLU A 136 -11.06 6.69 -10.85
C GLU A 136 -10.63 7.92 -11.65
N LYS A 137 -9.59 8.60 -11.18
CA LYS A 137 -9.15 9.89 -11.73
C LYS A 137 -7.75 9.86 -12.32
N PHE A 138 -6.93 8.91 -11.87
CA PHE A 138 -5.50 8.88 -12.15
C PHE A 138 -5.05 7.51 -12.65
N HIS A 139 -3.96 7.50 -13.40
CA HIS A 139 -3.28 6.27 -13.75
C HIS A 139 -2.40 5.80 -12.57
N VAL A 140 -2.93 4.89 -11.76
CA VAL A 140 -2.15 4.23 -10.72
C VAL A 140 -1.38 3.05 -11.33
N ARG A 141 -0.08 3.18 -11.42
CA ARG A 141 0.81 2.18 -12.04
C ARG A 141 0.84 0.88 -11.26
N ALA A 142 1.01 0.99 -9.95
CA ALA A 142 1.00 -0.17 -9.05
C ALA A 142 0.81 0.24 -7.57
N CYS A 143 0.34 -0.71 -6.78
CA CYS A 143 0.35 -0.62 -5.32
C CYS A 143 1.16 -1.79 -4.75
N TYR A 144 2.10 -1.47 -3.86
CA TYR A 144 2.92 -2.46 -3.16
C TYR A 144 2.57 -2.46 -1.67
N THR A 145 2.14 -3.60 -1.16
CA THR A 145 1.79 -3.73 0.25
C THR A 145 2.67 -4.75 0.96
N TYR A 146 3.07 -4.45 2.18
CA TYR A 146 3.94 -5.29 2.97
C TYR A 146 3.22 -5.72 4.25
N GLY A 147 3.09 -7.02 4.47
CA GLY A 147 2.42 -7.55 5.65
C GLY A 147 0.99 -7.04 5.85
N ALA A 148 0.25 -6.73 4.78
CA ALA A 148 -1.05 -6.08 4.87
C ALA A 148 -2.17 -7.06 5.25
N PRO A 149 -3.12 -6.65 6.12
CA PRO A 149 -4.34 -7.39 6.39
C PRO A 149 -5.29 -7.37 5.18
N ARG A 150 -6.37 -8.19 5.23
CA ARG A 150 -7.38 -8.21 4.18
C ARG A 150 -8.25 -6.95 4.22
N PRO A 151 -8.28 -6.14 3.16
CA PRO A 151 -8.94 -4.83 3.20
C PRO A 151 -10.46 -4.88 3.06
N GLY A 152 -11.02 -5.93 2.43
CA GLY A 152 -12.45 -6.01 2.15
C GLY A 152 -12.90 -7.39 1.68
N GLY A 153 -14.15 -7.47 1.22
CA GLY A 153 -14.76 -8.69 0.71
C GLY A 153 -14.45 -8.97 -0.77
N TRP A 154 -15.03 -10.05 -1.30
CA TRP A 154 -14.80 -10.50 -2.68
C TRP A 154 -15.13 -9.42 -3.72
N LYS A 155 -16.35 -8.88 -3.69
CA LYS A 155 -16.77 -7.84 -4.66
C LYS A 155 -15.84 -6.63 -4.65
N TYR A 156 -15.36 -6.22 -3.48
CA TYR A 156 -14.39 -5.16 -3.35
C TYR A 156 -13.03 -5.56 -3.95
N ALA A 157 -12.55 -6.75 -3.64
CA ALA A 157 -11.26 -7.22 -4.13
C ALA A 157 -11.20 -7.31 -5.66
N THR A 158 -12.33 -7.58 -6.32
CA THR A 158 -12.44 -7.67 -7.79
C THR A 158 -12.76 -6.34 -8.47
N SER A 159 -13.12 -5.30 -7.73
CA SER A 159 -13.40 -3.97 -8.31
C SER A 159 -12.13 -3.16 -8.62
N ILE A 160 -10.99 -3.54 -8.06
CA ILE A 160 -9.73 -2.82 -8.23
C ILE A 160 -9.09 -3.20 -9.57
N LYS A 161 -8.79 -2.20 -10.40
CA LYS A 161 -8.24 -2.35 -11.74
C LYS A 161 -6.71 -2.29 -11.75
N SER A 162 -6.13 -1.52 -10.84
CA SER A 162 -4.67 -1.32 -10.73
C SER A 162 -3.94 -2.60 -10.30
N ASN A 163 -2.68 -2.69 -10.68
CA ASN A 163 -1.82 -3.79 -10.23
C ASN A 163 -1.51 -3.67 -8.74
N ILE A 164 -1.90 -4.67 -7.96
CA ILE A 164 -1.57 -4.77 -6.54
C ILE A 164 -0.59 -5.93 -6.34
N TYR A 165 0.57 -5.63 -5.76
CA TYR A 165 1.59 -6.60 -5.37
C TYR A 165 1.64 -6.68 -3.85
N ARG A 166 1.32 -7.85 -3.33
CA ARG A 166 1.17 -8.07 -1.90
C ARG A 166 2.32 -8.90 -1.37
N VAL A 167 3.30 -8.22 -0.77
CA VAL A 167 4.46 -8.87 -0.15
C VAL A 167 4.05 -9.43 1.21
N ARG A 168 4.30 -10.73 1.39
CA ARG A 168 4.11 -11.45 2.65
C ARG A 168 5.39 -12.15 3.02
N ASN A 169 5.89 -11.86 4.21
CA ASN A 169 7.04 -12.55 4.76
C ASN A 169 6.58 -13.78 5.56
N ASN A 170 7.00 -14.95 5.13
CA ASN A 170 6.82 -16.24 5.81
C ASN A 170 5.45 -16.37 6.50
N ASN A 171 5.44 -16.58 7.82
CA ASN A 171 4.25 -16.80 8.65
C ASN A 171 3.63 -15.52 9.22
N ASP A 172 3.81 -14.38 8.56
CA ASP A 172 3.22 -13.11 8.99
C ASP A 172 1.72 -13.27 9.31
N LEU A 173 1.39 -13.14 10.60
CA LEU A 173 0.03 -13.31 11.13
C LEU A 173 -0.91 -12.18 10.73
N VAL A 174 -0.36 -10.99 10.48
CA VAL A 174 -1.14 -9.82 10.03
C VAL A 174 -1.90 -10.11 8.77
N THR A 175 -1.24 -10.80 7.86
CA THR A 175 -1.85 -11.16 6.58
C THR A 175 -3.01 -12.17 6.73
N LYS A 176 -3.21 -12.75 7.91
CA LYS A 176 -4.31 -13.69 8.17
C LYS A 176 -5.59 -13.01 8.65
N VAL A 177 -5.52 -11.73 9.03
CA VAL A 177 -6.68 -10.98 9.55
C VAL A 177 -7.18 -9.95 8.53
N PRO A 178 -8.46 -9.55 8.62
CA PRO A 178 -9.55 -10.35 9.22
C PRO A 178 -9.64 -11.74 8.60
N PRO A 179 -10.09 -12.77 9.35
CA PRO A 179 -10.17 -14.13 8.84
C PRO A 179 -11.08 -14.24 7.60
N ALA A 180 -10.67 -15.10 6.65
CA ALA A 180 -11.42 -15.29 5.40
C ALA A 180 -12.83 -15.83 5.61
N ILE A 181 -13.07 -16.57 6.71
CA ILE A 181 -14.39 -17.10 7.09
C ILE A 181 -15.43 -15.98 7.27
N PHE A 182 -15.01 -14.79 7.66
CA PHE A 182 -15.89 -13.61 7.71
C PHE A 182 -16.07 -12.92 6.34
N GLY A 183 -15.72 -13.60 5.25
CA GLY A 183 -15.88 -13.12 3.88
C GLY A 183 -14.91 -12.01 3.50
N TYR A 184 -13.74 -11.92 4.15
CA TYR A 184 -12.65 -11.04 3.76
C TYR A 184 -11.73 -11.70 2.75
N LYS A 185 -11.23 -10.92 1.81
CA LYS A 185 -10.31 -11.36 0.74
C LYS A 185 -9.08 -10.47 0.66
N HIS A 186 -7.99 -11.06 0.25
CA HIS A 186 -6.83 -10.30 -0.21
C HIS A 186 -7.05 -9.77 -1.60
N VAL A 187 -6.35 -8.67 -1.92
CA VAL A 187 -6.34 -8.04 -3.23
C VAL A 187 -4.96 -8.24 -3.87
N GLY A 188 -4.95 -8.54 -5.16
CA GLY A 188 -3.74 -8.56 -5.98
C GLY A 188 -2.89 -9.84 -5.88
N LYS A 189 -1.71 -9.76 -6.48
CA LYS A 189 -0.77 -10.87 -6.66
C LYS A 189 0.07 -11.08 -5.39
N LEU A 190 0.22 -12.33 -4.96
CA LEU A 190 1.09 -12.66 -3.83
C LEU A 190 2.56 -12.66 -4.26
N CYS A 191 3.37 -11.92 -3.53
CA CYS A 191 4.83 -11.95 -3.53
C CYS A 191 5.28 -12.51 -2.18
N TYR A 192 5.60 -13.79 -2.13
CA TYR A 192 5.87 -14.51 -0.89
C TYR A 192 7.36 -14.64 -0.65
N ILE A 193 7.84 -14.14 0.49
CA ILE A 193 9.20 -14.35 0.95
C ILE A 193 9.17 -15.58 1.86
N ASP A 194 9.85 -16.64 1.44
CA ASP A 194 9.88 -17.88 2.21
C ASP A 194 10.86 -17.79 3.41
N ARG A 195 10.91 -18.85 4.23
CA ARG A 195 11.78 -18.94 5.40
C ARG A 195 13.27 -18.72 5.08
N LYS A 196 13.70 -19.02 3.86
CA LYS A 196 15.09 -18.83 3.41
C LYS A 196 15.33 -17.43 2.83
N GLY A 197 14.35 -16.54 2.90
CA GLY A 197 14.44 -15.20 2.30
C GLY A 197 14.23 -15.16 0.79
N VAL A 198 13.85 -16.29 0.16
CA VAL A 198 13.66 -16.37 -1.28
C VAL A 198 12.30 -15.79 -1.65
N LEU A 199 12.29 -14.79 -2.54
CA LEU A 199 11.07 -14.21 -3.09
C LEU A 199 10.45 -15.15 -4.13
N ARG A 200 9.19 -15.52 -3.90
CA ARG A 200 8.37 -16.32 -4.80
C ARG A 200 7.21 -15.50 -5.32
N THR A 201 7.11 -15.36 -6.61
CA THR A 201 6.03 -14.66 -7.30
C THR A 201 5.15 -15.66 -8.06
N GLY A 202 3.86 -15.32 -8.24
CA GLY A 202 2.91 -16.18 -8.94
C GLY A 202 2.16 -17.15 -8.01
N ARG A 203 1.82 -18.35 -8.49
CA ARG A 203 1.14 -19.37 -7.69
C ARG A 203 2.12 -20.02 -6.72
N VAL A 204 2.12 -19.59 -5.47
CA VAL A 204 2.84 -20.29 -4.40
C VAL A 204 2.01 -21.51 -4.02
N SER A 205 2.57 -22.71 -4.15
CA SER A 205 1.84 -23.93 -3.85
C SER A 205 1.45 -24.01 -2.38
N THR A 206 0.28 -24.59 -2.10
CA THR A 206 -0.19 -24.82 -0.73
C THR A 206 0.79 -25.65 0.09
N ALA A 207 1.50 -26.59 -0.55
CA ALA A 207 2.53 -27.38 0.09
C ALA A 207 3.70 -26.54 0.61
N VAL A 208 4.17 -25.54 -0.15
CA VAL A 208 5.21 -24.59 0.31
C VAL A 208 4.71 -23.78 1.47
N LEU A 209 3.50 -23.24 1.39
CA LEU A 209 2.90 -22.46 2.48
C LEU A 209 2.74 -23.29 3.75
N PHE A 210 2.28 -24.54 3.62
CA PHE A 210 2.08 -25.47 4.73
C PHE A 210 3.40 -25.90 5.37
N LYS A 211 4.41 -26.26 4.56
CA LYS A 211 5.76 -26.60 5.05
C LYS A 211 6.37 -25.45 5.85
N ASN A 212 6.34 -24.23 5.33
CA ASN A 212 6.86 -23.08 6.04
C ASN A 212 6.05 -22.75 7.31
N TRP A 213 4.73 -23.03 7.32
CA TRP A 213 3.91 -22.87 8.50
C TRP A 213 4.30 -23.85 9.63
N ILE A 214 4.48 -25.15 9.31
CA ILE A 214 4.91 -26.17 10.30
C ILE A 214 6.24 -25.76 10.90
N TRP A 215 7.24 -25.49 10.08
CA TRP A 215 8.56 -25.10 10.57
C TRP A 215 8.53 -23.83 11.43
N GLY A 216 7.70 -22.87 11.08
CA GLY A 216 7.53 -21.66 11.89
C GLY A 216 6.81 -21.88 13.22
N GLN A 217 6.14 -23.04 13.46
CA GLN A 217 5.64 -23.42 14.77
C GLN A 217 6.72 -24.14 15.62
N LEU A 218 7.63 -24.84 14.97
CA LEU A 218 8.70 -25.60 15.64
C LEU A 218 9.88 -24.72 16.11
N GLU A 219 9.99 -23.51 15.58
CA GLU A 219 11.07 -22.54 15.90
C GLU A 219 10.64 -21.47 16.92
N ARG A 220 9.44 -21.57 17.51
CA ARG A 220 8.94 -20.72 18.60
C ARG A 220 9.07 -21.41 19.93
#